data_98fec609133e7155f1b7d011ff6692d8
#
_entry.id   98fec609133e7155f1b7d011ff6692d8
#
_cell.length_a   1.000
_cell.length_b   1.000
_cell.length_c   1.000
_cell.angle_alpha   90.00
_cell.angle_beta   90.00
_cell.angle_gamma   90.00
#
_symmetry.space_group_name_H-M   'P 1'
#
loop_
_entity.id
_entity.type
_entity.pdbx_description
1 polymer ?
#
loop_
_entity_poly.entity_id
_entity_poly.type
_entity_poly.pdbx_seq_one_letter_code
_entity_poly.pdbx_strand_id
1 'polypeptide(L)'
;MDSLFKIAVVPVILLLYFVHKKDPHPESMKFLLKIFGFGCLTTIPVLICELGFDALLALPAKFGSFSILWNTFWGVAFVEEIFKWIVMFGFSYKDKKFDETYDGIVYGAFSSLGFACVENFLYVLFNSGITTGILRAITAVPGHFCYGVIMGYFMSKARSNKSKGRSGALYIMLSIFLPTLLHALYDFFITEPTILTVLAWIGLMLAMFIGCFVLILNASKNNEAIGTPAPATTPIAPTAPVAPVTPSAPAAPPITGAPPAEPVKADSITTISWETDQNGQNNP
;
A
#
# COMPACT_ATOMS: atom_id res chain seq x y z
N MET A 1 -0.46 -33.95 -7.29
CA MET A 1 -0.96 -32.57 -7.24
C MET A 1 -0.87 -31.95 -5.85
N ASP A 2 -1.20 -32.68 -4.76
CA ASP A 2 -1.19 -32.10 -3.40
C ASP A 2 0.18 -31.59 -2.93
N SER A 3 1.27 -32.28 -3.24
CA SER A 3 2.62 -31.85 -2.86
C SER A 3 3.05 -30.57 -3.61
N LEU A 4 2.72 -30.46 -4.89
CA LEU A 4 3.04 -29.30 -5.72
C LEU A 4 2.30 -28.05 -5.24
N PHE A 5 1.02 -28.20 -4.93
CA PHE A 5 0.21 -27.12 -4.37
C PHE A 5 0.77 -26.64 -3.01
N LYS A 6 1.14 -27.56 -2.13
CA LYS A 6 1.73 -27.24 -0.83
C LYS A 6 3.05 -26.46 -0.97
N ILE A 7 3.92 -26.84 -1.90
CA ILE A 7 5.19 -26.16 -2.15
C ILE A 7 4.96 -24.71 -2.63
N ALA A 8 3.95 -24.48 -3.45
CA ALA A 8 3.64 -23.13 -3.94
C ALA A 8 3.00 -22.24 -2.85
N VAL A 9 2.11 -22.80 -2.02
CA VAL A 9 1.23 -22.02 -1.15
C VAL A 9 1.76 -21.86 0.28
N VAL A 10 2.41 -22.90 0.84
CA VAL A 10 2.85 -22.85 2.25
C VAL A 10 3.80 -21.70 2.56
N PRO A 11 4.87 -21.40 1.77
CA PRO A 11 5.75 -20.29 2.07
C PRO A 11 5.02 -18.93 1.99
N VAL A 12 4.07 -18.81 1.06
CA VAL A 12 3.23 -17.60 0.94
C VAL A 12 2.41 -17.38 2.22
N ILE A 13 1.71 -18.41 2.71
CA ILE A 13 0.91 -18.33 3.94
C ILE A 13 1.78 -17.95 5.15
N LEU A 14 2.96 -18.56 5.28
CA LEU A 14 3.86 -18.28 6.40
C LEU A 14 4.34 -16.83 6.40
N LEU A 15 4.69 -16.28 5.24
CA LEU A 15 5.14 -14.90 5.11
C LEU A 15 3.99 -13.90 5.32
N LEU A 16 2.79 -14.18 4.79
CA LEU A 16 1.58 -13.37 5.04
C LEU A 16 1.21 -13.37 6.52
N TYR A 17 1.24 -14.54 7.17
CA TYR A 17 1.00 -14.64 8.60
C TYR A 17 2.03 -13.85 9.40
N PHE A 18 3.31 -13.93 9.03
CA PHE A 18 4.38 -13.19 9.71
C PHE A 18 4.17 -11.68 9.64
N VAL A 19 3.95 -11.11 8.45
CA VAL A 19 3.79 -9.66 8.29
C VAL A 19 2.51 -9.17 8.96
N HIS A 20 1.41 -9.90 8.84
CA HIS A 20 0.14 -9.57 9.49
C HIS A 20 0.24 -9.62 11.03
N LYS A 21 0.94 -10.61 11.59
CA LYS A 21 1.14 -10.72 13.04
C LYS A 21 2.00 -9.59 13.62
N LYS A 22 2.85 -8.97 12.80
CA LYS A 22 3.70 -7.84 13.20
C LYS A 22 3.01 -6.49 13.09
N ASP A 23 1.81 -6.47 12.53
CA ASP A 23 0.97 -5.28 12.45
C ASP A 23 0.42 -4.93 13.84
N PRO A 24 0.67 -3.71 14.36
CA PRO A 24 0.15 -3.27 15.64
C PRO A 24 -1.38 -3.14 15.67
N HIS A 25 -1.99 -2.77 14.51
CA HIS A 25 -3.44 -2.60 14.35
C HIS A 25 -3.92 -3.31 13.07
N PRO A 26 -4.03 -4.65 13.11
CA PRO A 26 -4.22 -5.45 11.91
C PRO A 26 -5.48 -5.09 11.12
N GLU A 27 -5.31 -4.93 9.83
CA GLU A 27 -6.38 -4.71 8.89
C GLU A 27 -7.32 -5.92 8.74
N SER A 28 -8.55 -5.65 8.29
CA SER A 28 -9.51 -6.73 8.08
C SER A 28 -9.03 -7.73 7.03
N MET A 29 -9.06 -9.02 7.36
CA MET A 29 -8.62 -10.09 6.46
C MET A 29 -9.38 -10.08 5.12
N LYS A 30 -10.65 -9.64 5.09
CA LYS A 30 -11.41 -9.50 3.85
C LYS A 30 -10.77 -8.48 2.89
N PHE A 31 -10.25 -7.38 3.42
CA PHE A 31 -9.58 -6.36 2.62
C PHE A 31 -8.22 -6.86 2.12
N LEU A 32 -7.45 -7.50 2.98
CA LEU A 32 -6.14 -8.07 2.63
C LEU A 32 -6.26 -9.19 1.59
N LEU A 33 -7.25 -10.08 1.72
CA LEU A 33 -7.53 -11.14 0.73
C LEU A 33 -7.98 -10.56 -0.62
N LYS A 34 -8.65 -9.39 -0.64
CA LYS A 34 -8.98 -8.69 -1.88
C LYS A 34 -7.70 -8.21 -2.58
N ILE A 35 -6.76 -7.59 -1.85
CA ILE A 35 -5.46 -7.16 -2.40
C ILE A 35 -4.67 -8.38 -2.92
N PHE A 36 -4.60 -9.45 -2.14
CA PHE A 36 -3.97 -10.70 -2.54
C PHE A 36 -4.57 -11.28 -3.83
N GLY A 37 -5.90 -11.34 -3.91
CA GLY A 37 -6.61 -11.84 -5.10
C GLY A 37 -6.33 -11.00 -6.35
N PHE A 38 -6.28 -9.66 -6.23
CA PHE A 38 -5.85 -8.82 -7.33
C PHE A 38 -4.37 -9.03 -7.69
N GLY A 39 -3.51 -9.25 -6.69
CA GLY A 39 -2.12 -9.68 -6.93
C GLY A 39 -2.04 -10.96 -7.75
N CYS A 40 -2.86 -11.98 -7.43
CA CYS A 40 -2.97 -13.20 -8.23
C CYS A 40 -3.39 -12.91 -9.68
N LEU A 41 -4.34 -12.01 -9.88
CA LEU A 41 -4.87 -11.68 -11.22
C LEU A 41 -3.85 -10.92 -12.08
N THR A 42 -2.86 -10.25 -11.49
CA THR A 42 -1.82 -9.54 -12.26
C THR A 42 -0.94 -10.46 -13.08
N THR A 43 -0.85 -11.75 -12.77
CA THR A 43 -0.08 -12.72 -13.56
C THR A 43 -0.56 -12.80 -15.01
N ILE A 44 -1.85 -12.55 -15.27
CA ILE A 44 -2.40 -12.60 -16.63
C ILE A 44 -1.83 -11.47 -17.51
N PRO A 45 -2.00 -10.17 -17.16
CA PRO A 45 -1.44 -9.10 -17.97
C PRO A 45 0.10 -9.09 -17.96
N VAL A 46 0.75 -9.53 -16.88
CA VAL A 46 2.20 -9.68 -16.82
C VAL A 46 2.66 -10.65 -17.90
N LEU A 47 2.12 -11.86 -17.97
CA LEU A 47 2.49 -12.85 -18.98
C LEU A 47 2.30 -12.32 -20.40
N ILE A 48 1.22 -11.58 -20.68
CA ILE A 48 0.97 -10.98 -21.99
C ILE A 48 2.05 -9.92 -22.32
N CYS A 49 2.42 -9.09 -21.35
CA CYS A 49 3.45 -8.06 -21.54
C CYS A 49 4.84 -8.66 -21.71
N GLU A 50 5.20 -9.71 -20.97
CA GLU A 50 6.47 -10.42 -21.11
C GLU A 50 6.61 -11.07 -22.50
N LEU A 51 5.59 -11.79 -22.96
CA LEU A 51 5.56 -12.35 -24.32
C LEU A 51 5.64 -11.27 -25.38
N GLY A 52 4.98 -10.13 -25.19
CA GLY A 52 5.07 -8.98 -26.09
C GLY A 52 6.46 -8.33 -26.09
N PHE A 53 7.10 -8.22 -24.91
CA PHE A 53 8.46 -7.72 -24.79
C PHE A 53 9.45 -8.64 -25.50
N ASP A 54 9.37 -9.95 -25.27
CA ASP A 54 10.25 -10.93 -25.90
C ASP A 54 10.16 -10.89 -27.42
N ALA A 55 8.95 -10.70 -27.96
CA ALA A 55 8.73 -10.63 -29.39
C ALA A 55 9.21 -9.35 -30.05
N LEU A 56 9.18 -8.21 -29.34
CA LEU A 56 9.35 -6.89 -29.93
C LEU A 56 10.57 -6.11 -29.46
N LEU A 57 11.01 -6.31 -28.21
CA LEU A 57 11.98 -5.43 -27.52
C LEU A 57 13.16 -6.18 -26.91
N ALA A 58 13.12 -7.51 -26.83
CA ALA A 58 14.20 -8.29 -26.25
C ALA A 58 15.49 -8.14 -27.04
N LEU A 59 16.59 -7.92 -26.34
CA LEU A 59 17.90 -7.84 -26.97
C LEU A 59 18.48 -9.23 -27.23
N PRO A 60 19.01 -9.46 -28.44
CA PRO A 60 19.65 -10.73 -28.79
C PRO A 60 20.87 -11.05 -27.91
N ALA A 61 21.15 -12.33 -27.68
CA ALA A 61 22.27 -12.82 -26.87
C ALA A 61 23.66 -12.34 -27.35
N LYS A 62 23.79 -11.90 -28.62
CA LYS A 62 25.07 -11.33 -29.15
C LYS A 62 25.57 -10.10 -28.38
N PHE A 63 24.71 -9.45 -27.58
CA PHE A 63 25.11 -8.33 -26.72
C PHE A 63 25.60 -8.78 -25.33
N GLY A 64 25.78 -10.10 -25.10
CA GLY A 64 26.32 -10.65 -23.86
C GLY A 64 25.50 -10.28 -22.62
N SER A 65 26.16 -10.08 -21.48
CA SER A 65 25.53 -9.77 -20.20
C SER A 65 24.66 -8.52 -20.22
N PHE A 66 24.93 -7.58 -21.15
CA PHE A 66 24.05 -6.41 -21.31
C PHE A 66 22.65 -6.81 -21.79
N SER A 67 22.54 -7.78 -22.72
CA SER A 67 21.22 -8.25 -23.15
C SER A 67 20.46 -8.94 -22.02
N ILE A 68 21.15 -9.70 -21.18
CA ILE A 68 20.53 -10.35 -20.03
C ILE A 68 20.01 -9.29 -19.05
N LEU A 69 20.85 -8.32 -18.68
CA LEU A 69 20.43 -7.23 -17.79
C LEU A 69 19.25 -6.41 -18.34
N TRP A 70 19.27 -6.12 -19.65
CA TRP A 70 18.19 -5.41 -20.33
C TRP A 70 16.87 -6.20 -20.27
N ASN A 71 16.94 -7.49 -20.63
CA ASN A 71 15.77 -8.35 -20.72
C ASN A 71 15.20 -8.65 -19.34
N THR A 72 16.05 -8.91 -18.34
CA THR A 72 15.58 -9.13 -16.95
C THR A 72 15.00 -7.85 -16.33
N PHE A 73 15.61 -6.68 -16.61
CA PHE A 73 15.11 -5.42 -16.04
C PHE A 73 13.79 -4.98 -16.66
N TRP A 74 13.73 -4.87 -18.00
CA TRP A 74 12.57 -4.33 -18.69
C TRP A 74 11.52 -5.38 -19.04
N GLY A 75 11.95 -6.59 -19.39
CA GLY A 75 11.07 -7.66 -19.84
C GLY A 75 10.39 -8.40 -18.69
N VAL A 76 11.06 -8.52 -17.55
CA VAL A 76 10.55 -9.29 -16.40
C VAL A 76 10.29 -8.38 -15.21
N ALA A 77 11.35 -7.92 -14.54
CA ALA A 77 11.24 -7.25 -13.24
C ALA A 77 10.36 -5.98 -13.27
N PHE A 78 10.55 -5.10 -14.26
CA PHE A 78 9.74 -3.88 -14.37
C PHE A 78 8.27 -4.20 -14.65
N VAL A 79 8.01 -5.15 -15.55
CA VAL A 79 6.63 -5.55 -15.90
C VAL A 79 5.94 -6.11 -14.67
N GLU A 80 6.56 -7.04 -13.96
CA GLU A 80 5.96 -7.62 -12.76
C GLU A 80 5.74 -6.60 -11.65
N GLU A 81 6.78 -5.81 -11.31
CA GLU A 81 6.69 -4.88 -10.19
C GLU A 81 5.71 -3.73 -10.48
N ILE A 82 5.58 -3.27 -11.72
CA ILE A 82 4.59 -2.22 -12.06
C ILE A 82 3.15 -2.73 -11.91
N PHE A 83 2.84 -3.98 -12.28
CA PHE A 83 1.50 -4.52 -12.10
C PHE A 83 1.16 -4.77 -10.62
N LYS A 84 2.11 -5.26 -9.82
CA LYS A 84 1.96 -5.37 -8.36
C LYS A 84 1.75 -3.98 -7.73
N TRP A 85 2.49 -2.98 -8.19
CA TRP A 85 2.36 -1.59 -7.76
C TRP A 85 1.00 -0.99 -8.14
N ILE A 86 0.49 -1.26 -9.36
CA ILE A 86 -0.84 -0.80 -9.80
C ILE A 86 -1.92 -1.33 -8.87
N VAL A 87 -1.85 -2.60 -8.47
CA VAL A 87 -2.80 -3.17 -7.49
C VAL A 87 -2.72 -2.41 -6.17
N MET A 88 -1.53 -2.27 -5.62
CA MET A 88 -1.35 -1.58 -4.35
C MET A 88 -1.78 -0.12 -4.42
N PHE A 89 -1.37 0.62 -5.43
CA PHE A 89 -1.69 2.02 -5.60
C PHE A 89 -3.19 2.25 -5.89
N GLY A 90 -3.78 1.41 -6.74
CA GLY A 90 -5.17 1.54 -7.16
C GLY A 90 -6.18 1.19 -6.07
N PHE A 91 -5.90 0.13 -5.29
CA PHE A 91 -6.86 -0.41 -4.33
C PHE A 91 -6.61 -0.01 -2.88
N SER A 92 -5.39 0.37 -2.52
CA SER A 92 -5.06 0.69 -1.13
C SER A 92 -4.59 2.12 -0.90
N TYR A 93 -3.77 2.70 -1.78
CA TYR A 93 -3.12 3.99 -1.52
C TYR A 93 -4.09 5.14 -1.24
N LYS A 94 -5.29 5.14 -1.84
CA LYS A 94 -6.32 6.17 -1.63
C LYS A 94 -7.40 5.73 -0.64
N ASP A 95 -7.37 4.48 -0.19
CA ASP A 95 -8.36 3.98 0.76
C ASP A 95 -8.16 4.62 2.14
N LYS A 96 -9.27 4.82 2.86
CA LYS A 96 -9.24 5.36 4.23
C LYS A 96 -8.54 4.45 5.22
N LYS A 97 -8.53 3.15 4.93
CA LYS A 97 -7.85 2.13 5.73
C LYS A 97 -6.33 2.22 5.69
N PHE A 98 -5.77 2.95 4.72
CA PHE A 98 -4.34 3.21 4.71
C PHE A 98 -4.07 4.42 5.62
N ASP A 99 -4.23 4.28 6.90
CA ASP A 99 -4.16 5.35 7.90
C ASP A 99 -2.96 5.22 8.85
N GLU A 100 -2.15 4.17 8.67
CA GLU A 100 -0.90 3.96 9.39
C GLU A 100 0.30 3.66 8.47
N THR A 101 1.51 3.91 8.99
CA THR A 101 2.73 3.71 8.19
C THR A 101 3.06 2.23 7.97
N TYR A 102 2.55 1.32 8.80
CA TYR A 102 2.74 -0.12 8.63
C TYR A 102 1.82 -0.73 7.56
N ASP A 103 0.67 -0.14 7.31
CA ASP A 103 -0.33 -0.64 6.36
C ASP A 103 0.25 -0.87 4.96
N GLY A 104 1.08 0.08 4.49
CA GLY A 104 1.70 -0.07 3.19
C GLY A 104 2.56 -1.32 3.08
N ILE A 105 3.29 -1.68 4.14
CA ILE A 105 4.10 -2.91 4.19
C ILE A 105 3.21 -4.15 4.04
N VAL A 106 2.09 -4.17 4.77
CA VAL A 106 1.13 -5.27 4.72
C VAL A 106 0.51 -5.38 3.32
N TYR A 107 0.04 -4.25 2.77
CA TYR A 107 -0.60 -4.24 1.45
C TYR A 107 0.37 -4.61 0.32
N GLY A 108 1.61 -4.12 0.38
CA GLY A 108 2.65 -4.48 -0.58
C GLY A 108 3.00 -5.96 -0.53
N ALA A 109 3.14 -6.52 0.68
CA ALA A 109 3.38 -7.95 0.88
C ALA A 109 2.22 -8.80 0.34
N PHE A 110 0.96 -8.44 0.62
CA PHE A 110 -0.22 -9.18 0.12
C PHE A 110 -0.35 -9.12 -1.39
N SER A 111 -0.12 -7.96 -2.02
CA SER A 111 -0.13 -7.82 -3.47
C SER A 111 0.95 -8.68 -4.12
N SER A 112 2.18 -8.55 -3.65
CA SER A 112 3.34 -9.24 -4.22
C SER A 112 3.31 -10.75 -4.01
N LEU A 113 2.88 -11.22 -2.82
CA LEU A 113 2.74 -12.64 -2.55
C LEU A 113 1.53 -13.26 -3.27
N GLY A 114 0.49 -12.47 -3.59
CA GLY A 114 -0.59 -12.92 -4.46
C GLY A 114 -0.07 -13.29 -5.85
N PHE A 115 0.72 -12.40 -6.44
CA PHE A 115 1.42 -12.67 -7.70
C PHE A 115 2.33 -13.91 -7.59
N ALA A 116 3.24 -13.92 -6.62
CA ALA A 116 4.21 -15.00 -6.42
C ALA A 116 3.57 -16.37 -6.22
N CYS A 117 2.41 -16.42 -5.59
CA CYS A 117 1.66 -17.67 -5.39
C CYS A 117 1.27 -18.33 -6.72
N VAL A 118 0.69 -17.55 -7.63
CA VAL A 118 0.28 -18.04 -8.95
C VAL A 118 1.51 -18.32 -9.81
N GLU A 119 2.47 -17.43 -9.83
CA GLU A 119 3.70 -17.58 -10.60
C GLU A 119 4.44 -18.87 -10.19
N ASN A 120 4.66 -19.07 -8.89
CA ASN A 120 5.32 -20.29 -8.40
C ASN A 120 4.54 -21.57 -8.74
N PHE A 121 3.19 -21.50 -8.69
CA PHE A 121 2.34 -22.60 -9.12
C PHE A 121 2.52 -22.92 -10.61
N LEU A 122 2.57 -21.90 -11.48
CA LEU A 122 2.79 -22.05 -12.92
C LEU A 122 4.17 -22.65 -13.21
N TYR A 123 5.22 -22.20 -12.52
CA TYR A 123 6.57 -22.77 -12.66
C TYR A 123 6.61 -24.26 -12.28
N VAL A 124 5.97 -24.64 -11.18
CA VAL A 124 5.90 -26.03 -10.76
C VAL A 124 5.11 -26.88 -11.75
N LEU A 125 4.02 -26.33 -12.30
CA LEU A 125 3.13 -27.05 -13.21
C LEU A 125 3.75 -27.25 -14.61
N PHE A 126 4.41 -26.23 -15.15
CA PHE A 126 4.81 -26.22 -16.56
C PHE A 126 6.30 -26.44 -16.80
N ASN A 127 7.19 -26.09 -15.86
CA ASN A 127 8.60 -25.97 -16.22
C ASN A 127 9.54 -27.03 -15.62
N SER A 128 9.37 -27.58 -14.43
CA SER A 128 10.48 -28.36 -13.87
C SER A 128 10.19 -29.21 -12.65
N GLY A 129 8.94 -29.35 -12.28
CA GLY A 129 8.58 -30.26 -11.19
C GLY A 129 8.97 -29.76 -9.80
N ILE A 130 9.11 -30.73 -8.88
CA ILE A 130 9.23 -30.47 -7.43
C ILE A 130 10.49 -29.70 -7.07
N THR A 131 11.64 -30.01 -7.67
CA THR A 131 12.94 -29.38 -7.33
C THR A 131 12.93 -27.86 -7.56
N THR A 132 12.47 -27.43 -8.74
CA THR A 132 12.33 -26.00 -9.05
C THR A 132 11.34 -25.33 -8.11
N GLY A 133 10.21 -25.99 -7.82
CA GLY A 133 9.24 -25.49 -6.86
C GLY A 133 9.82 -25.25 -5.47
N ILE A 134 10.63 -26.20 -4.95
CA ILE A 134 11.30 -26.05 -3.65
C ILE A 134 12.32 -24.91 -3.67
N LEU A 135 13.16 -24.80 -4.70
CA LEU A 135 14.12 -23.73 -4.84
C LEU A 135 13.41 -22.36 -4.88
N ARG A 136 12.37 -22.23 -5.68
CA ARG A 136 11.58 -21.00 -5.75
C ARG A 136 10.85 -20.69 -4.44
N ALA A 137 10.38 -21.69 -3.71
CA ALA A 137 9.74 -21.53 -2.41
C ALA A 137 10.65 -20.91 -1.34
N ILE A 138 11.97 -21.14 -1.44
CA ILE A 138 12.96 -20.62 -0.47
C ILE A 138 13.75 -19.41 -1.02
N THR A 139 13.61 -19.06 -2.29
CA THR A 139 14.32 -17.93 -2.92
C THR A 139 13.39 -16.92 -3.56
N ALA A 140 12.67 -17.29 -4.63
CA ALA A 140 11.82 -16.38 -5.39
C ALA A 140 10.61 -15.88 -4.57
N VAL A 141 9.89 -16.77 -3.88
CA VAL A 141 8.73 -16.36 -3.06
C VAL A 141 9.13 -15.40 -1.94
N PRO A 142 10.19 -15.65 -1.13
CA PRO A 142 10.70 -14.65 -0.20
C PRO A 142 11.28 -13.40 -0.87
N GLY A 143 11.83 -13.51 -2.09
CA GLY A 143 12.24 -12.36 -2.90
C GLY A 143 11.07 -11.44 -3.19
N HIS A 144 9.99 -11.96 -3.76
CA HIS A 144 8.76 -11.19 -4.01
C HIS A 144 8.17 -10.59 -2.72
N PHE A 145 8.23 -11.31 -1.61
CA PHE A 145 7.85 -10.75 -0.31
C PHE A 145 8.67 -9.49 0.01
N CYS A 146 10.00 -9.54 -0.14
CA CYS A 146 10.86 -8.39 0.12
C CYS A 146 10.57 -7.23 -0.84
N TYR A 147 10.34 -7.49 -2.13
CA TYR A 147 9.98 -6.45 -3.11
C TYR A 147 8.67 -5.77 -2.71
N GLY A 148 7.64 -6.54 -2.34
CA GLY A 148 6.37 -6.01 -1.86
C GLY A 148 6.50 -5.18 -0.58
N VAL A 149 7.27 -5.63 0.40
CA VAL A 149 7.54 -4.91 1.65
C VAL A 149 8.24 -3.58 1.38
N ILE A 150 9.28 -3.56 0.52
CA ILE A 150 10.01 -2.34 0.14
C ILE A 150 9.09 -1.37 -0.61
N MET A 151 8.31 -1.88 -1.58
CA MET A 151 7.30 -1.12 -2.30
C MET A 151 6.34 -0.44 -1.33
N GLY A 152 5.78 -1.21 -0.42
CA GLY A 152 4.83 -0.75 0.57
C GLY A 152 5.38 0.28 1.54
N TYR A 153 6.60 0.06 2.03
CA TYR A 153 7.30 1.01 2.89
C TYR A 153 7.44 2.38 2.24
N PHE A 154 7.89 2.45 0.99
CA PHE A 154 8.02 3.72 0.29
C PHE A 154 6.68 4.36 -0.03
N MET A 155 5.64 3.58 -0.31
CA MET A 155 4.29 4.12 -0.45
C MET A 155 3.77 4.74 0.85
N SER A 156 4.03 4.12 2.01
CA SER A 156 3.71 4.70 3.32
C SER A 156 4.42 6.03 3.54
N LYS A 157 5.71 6.10 3.21
CA LYS A 157 6.48 7.36 3.28
C LYS A 157 5.90 8.44 2.36
N ALA A 158 5.48 8.07 1.15
CA ALA A 158 4.83 8.99 0.22
C ALA A 158 3.53 9.55 0.80
N ARG A 159 2.68 8.68 1.36
CA ARG A 159 1.39 9.05 1.95
C ARG A 159 1.58 9.91 3.21
N SER A 160 2.50 9.52 4.10
CA SER A 160 2.85 10.30 5.29
C SER A 160 3.39 11.70 4.93
N ASN A 161 4.26 11.81 3.92
CA ASN A 161 4.70 13.12 3.45
C ASN A 161 3.56 13.98 2.92
N LYS A 162 2.68 13.37 2.12
CA LYS A 162 1.52 14.08 1.56
C LYS A 162 0.57 14.57 2.65
N SER A 163 0.33 13.78 3.70
CA SER A 163 -0.50 14.21 4.84
C SER A 163 0.09 15.38 5.61
N LYS A 164 1.45 15.49 5.61
CA LYS A 164 2.20 16.60 6.21
C LYS A 164 2.39 17.80 5.27
N GLY A 165 1.69 17.85 4.11
CA GLY A 165 1.80 18.92 3.11
C GLY A 165 3.12 18.90 2.32
N ARG A 166 3.88 17.82 2.35
CA ARG A 166 5.17 17.67 1.64
C ARG A 166 5.01 16.83 0.38
N SER A 167 5.92 16.99 -0.58
CA SER A 167 5.94 16.13 -1.77
C SER A 167 6.27 14.69 -1.40
N GLY A 168 5.45 13.75 -1.91
CA GLY A 168 5.70 12.31 -1.82
C GLY A 168 6.31 11.71 -3.10
N ALA A 169 6.57 12.53 -4.13
CA ALA A 169 6.92 12.05 -5.48
C ALA A 169 8.18 11.16 -5.50
N LEU A 170 9.22 11.53 -4.76
CA LEU A 170 10.44 10.72 -4.65
C LEU A 170 10.13 9.33 -4.09
N TYR A 171 9.30 9.23 -3.06
CA TYR A 171 8.96 7.96 -2.44
C TYR A 171 8.06 7.10 -3.36
N ILE A 172 7.17 7.71 -4.14
CA ILE A 172 6.42 7.01 -5.19
C ILE A 172 7.38 6.42 -6.23
N MET A 173 8.37 7.19 -6.67
CA MET A 173 9.40 6.70 -7.60
C MET A 173 10.21 5.55 -7.00
N LEU A 174 10.65 5.68 -5.75
CA LEU A 174 11.41 4.64 -5.04
C LEU A 174 10.58 3.37 -4.80
N SER A 175 9.26 3.49 -4.62
CA SER A 175 8.36 2.34 -4.44
C SER A 175 8.25 1.44 -5.68
N ILE A 176 8.61 1.93 -6.86
CA ILE A 176 8.68 1.15 -8.09
C ILE A 176 10.13 0.77 -8.40
N PHE A 177 11.01 1.77 -8.43
CA PHE A 177 12.37 1.60 -8.94
C PHE A 177 13.20 0.62 -8.12
N LEU A 178 13.13 0.72 -6.78
CA LEU A 178 13.98 -0.12 -5.93
C LEU A 178 13.57 -1.60 -5.94
N PRO A 179 12.30 -1.98 -5.81
CA PRO A 179 11.87 -3.36 -6.03
C PRO A 179 12.26 -3.90 -7.40
N THR A 180 12.01 -3.12 -8.47
CA THR A 180 12.40 -3.50 -9.85
C THR A 180 13.89 -3.76 -9.97
N LEU A 181 14.73 -2.88 -9.43
CA LEU A 181 16.19 -3.05 -9.48
C LEU A 181 16.65 -4.31 -8.73
N LEU A 182 16.14 -4.53 -7.53
CA LEU A 182 16.49 -5.71 -6.72
C LEU A 182 16.04 -7.01 -7.40
N HIS A 183 14.85 -7.00 -7.99
CA HIS A 183 14.32 -8.13 -8.75
C HIS A 183 15.16 -8.41 -10.01
N ALA A 184 15.44 -7.39 -10.81
CA ALA A 184 16.27 -7.54 -12.00
C ALA A 184 17.69 -8.06 -11.68
N LEU A 185 18.29 -7.62 -10.57
CA LEU A 185 19.57 -8.15 -10.12
C LEU A 185 19.49 -9.61 -9.69
N TYR A 186 18.40 -9.98 -9.01
CA TYR A 186 18.14 -11.38 -8.66
C TYR A 186 18.11 -12.24 -9.93
N ASP A 187 17.32 -11.88 -10.92
CA ASP A 187 17.18 -12.63 -12.17
C ASP A 187 18.48 -12.64 -12.99
N PHE A 188 19.15 -11.50 -13.07
CA PHE A 188 20.43 -11.39 -13.77
C PHE A 188 21.46 -12.37 -13.21
N PHE A 189 21.63 -12.41 -11.88
CA PHE A 189 22.65 -13.24 -11.26
C PHE A 189 22.37 -14.74 -11.38
N ILE A 190 21.12 -15.18 -11.41
CA ILE A 190 20.79 -16.59 -11.62
C ILE A 190 20.81 -17.00 -13.09
N THR A 191 20.64 -16.04 -14.02
CA THR A 191 20.68 -16.30 -15.47
C THR A 191 22.11 -16.42 -16.00
N GLU A 192 23.08 -15.76 -15.37
CA GLU A 192 24.52 -15.86 -15.69
C GLU A 192 25.30 -16.58 -14.55
N PRO A 193 25.26 -17.90 -14.45
CA PRO A 193 25.81 -18.62 -13.31
C PRO A 193 27.34 -18.77 -13.38
N THR A 194 28.05 -17.73 -13.03
CA THR A 194 29.51 -17.76 -12.72
C THR A 194 29.70 -17.86 -11.20
N ILE A 195 30.88 -18.22 -10.73
CA ILE A 195 31.19 -18.21 -9.29
C ILE A 195 30.91 -16.83 -8.68
N LEU A 196 31.28 -15.76 -9.40
CA LEU A 196 31.09 -14.40 -8.92
C LEU A 196 29.60 -14.01 -8.83
N THR A 197 28.80 -14.31 -9.86
CA THR A 197 27.36 -14.00 -9.88
C THR A 197 26.59 -14.84 -8.88
N VAL A 198 26.95 -16.11 -8.66
CA VAL A 198 26.35 -16.94 -7.62
C VAL A 198 26.65 -16.39 -6.21
N LEU A 199 27.89 -15.97 -5.94
CA LEU A 199 28.23 -15.33 -4.66
C LEU A 199 27.49 -13.99 -4.47
N ALA A 200 27.41 -13.18 -5.55
CA ALA A 200 26.65 -11.93 -5.54
C ALA A 200 25.15 -12.15 -5.31
N TRP A 201 24.56 -13.19 -5.92
CA TRP A 201 23.18 -13.59 -5.70
C TRP A 201 22.91 -14.00 -4.25
N ILE A 202 23.79 -14.85 -3.66
CA ILE A 202 23.67 -15.22 -2.24
C ILE A 202 23.76 -14.00 -1.34
N GLY A 203 24.73 -13.11 -1.60
CA GLY A 203 24.90 -11.86 -0.85
C GLY A 203 23.66 -10.95 -0.97
N LEU A 204 23.11 -10.81 -2.17
CA LEU A 204 21.87 -10.05 -2.42
C LEU A 204 20.70 -10.62 -1.63
N MET A 205 20.49 -11.94 -1.70
CA MET A 205 19.40 -12.62 -0.98
C MET A 205 19.49 -12.44 0.53
N LEU A 206 20.70 -12.64 1.09
CA LEU A 206 20.94 -12.45 2.52
C LEU A 206 20.68 -10.99 2.94
N ALA A 207 21.22 -10.04 2.18
CA ALA A 207 21.03 -8.60 2.45
C ALA A 207 19.54 -8.21 2.38
N MET A 208 18.80 -8.69 1.38
CA MET A 208 17.37 -8.44 1.22
C MET A 208 16.58 -9.03 2.38
N PHE A 209 16.81 -10.30 2.76
CA PHE A 209 16.04 -10.96 3.81
C PHE A 209 16.31 -10.32 5.19
N ILE A 210 17.59 -10.07 5.51
CA ILE A 210 17.95 -9.40 6.77
C ILE A 210 17.39 -7.97 6.77
N GLY A 211 17.60 -7.22 5.69
CA GLY A 211 17.11 -5.84 5.57
C GLY A 211 15.59 -5.75 5.65
N CYS A 212 14.88 -6.63 4.96
CA CYS A 212 13.42 -6.71 4.99
C CYS A 212 12.90 -7.05 6.40
N PHE A 213 13.51 -8.04 7.06
CA PHE A 213 13.16 -8.41 8.44
C PHE A 213 13.36 -7.24 9.41
N VAL A 214 14.52 -6.57 9.34
CA VAL A 214 14.82 -5.38 10.15
C VAL A 214 13.84 -4.25 9.85
N LEU A 215 13.52 -4.03 8.56
CA LEU A 215 12.55 -3.02 8.13
C LEU A 215 11.17 -3.26 8.74
N ILE A 216 10.66 -4.50 8.67
CA ILE A 216 9.37 -4.88 9.25
C ILE A 216 9.35 -4.65 10.76
N LEU A 217 10.38 -5.11 11.49
CA LEU A 217 10.44 -4.94 12.93
C LEU A 217 10.51 -3.46 13.35
N ASN A 218 11.31 -2.66 12.63
CA ASN A 218 11.43 -1.23 12.91
C ASN A 218 10.15 -0.48 12.57
N ALA A 219 9.53 -0.79 11.43
CA ALA A 219 8.27 -0.16 11.03
C ALA A 219 7.12 -0.52 11.98
N SER A 220 7.05 -1.77 12.46
CA SER A 220 6.08 -2.21 13.47
C SER A 220 6.23 -1.45 14.79
N LYS A 221 7.48 -1.26 15.27
CA LYS A 221 7.78 -0.52 16.51
C LYS A 221 7.52 0.98 16.40
N ASN A 222 7.76 1.55 15.21
CA ASN A 222 7.65 2.98 14.92
C ASN A 222 6.43 3.28 14.04
N ASN A 223 5.37 2.51 14.21
CA ASN A 223 4.14 2.72 13.46
C ASN A 223 3.49 4.06 13.86
N GLU A 224 3.19 4.88 12.87
CA GLU A 224 2.60 6.22 13.05
C GLU A 224 1.29 6.32 12.29
N ALA A 225 0.30 6.96 12.88
CA ALA A 225 -0.92 7.31 12.17
C ALA A 225 -0.61 8.30 11.04
N ILE A 226 -1.12 8.01 9.86
CA ILE A 226 -1.08 8.92 8.71
C ILE A 226 -2.34 9.77 8.77
N GLY A 227 -2.23 11.00 9.28
CA GLY A 227 -3.35 11.92 9.37
C GLY A 227 -4.03 12.10 7.99
N THR A 228 -5.37 12.20 7.99
CA THR A 228 -6.09 12.66 6.81
C THR A 228 -5.49 14.00 6.38
N PRO A 229 -5.20 14.24 5.09
CA PRO A 229 -4.72 15.55 4.64
C PRO A 229 -5.68 16.61 5.18
N ALA A 230 -5.15 17.61 5.88
CA ALA A 230 -5.96 18.75 6.29
C ALA A 230 -6.75 19.21 5.05
N PRO A 231 -8.07 19.45 5.17
CA PRO A 231 -8.83 20.00 4.05
C PRO A 231 -8.04 21.22 3.56
N ALA A 232 -7.80 21.29 2.24
CA ALA A 232 -7.07 22.40 1.65
C ALA A 232 -7.67 23.68 2.25
N THR A 233 -6.88 24.41 3.01
CA THR A 233 -7.32 25.69 3.55
C THR A 233 -7.69 26.51 2.32
N THR A 234 -8.98 26.70 2.12
CA THR A 234 -9.48 27.68 1.14
C THR A 234 -8.70 28.96 1.44
N PRO A 235 -8.01 29.57 0.48
CA PRO A 235 -7.35 30.83 0.72
C PRO A 235 -8.39 31.74 1.35
N ILE A 236 -8.12 32.21 2.58
CA ILE A 236 -8.95 33.24 3.21
C ILE A 236 -8.94 34.38 2.23
N ALA A 237 -10.10 34.62 1.60
CA ALA A 237 -10.26 35.78 0.75
C ALA A 237 -9.74 36.97 1.54
N PRO A 238 -8.96 37.90 0.93
CA PRO A 238 -8.48 39.07 1.63
C PRO A 238 -9.67 39.74 2.27
N THR A 239 -9.66 39.85 3.61
CA THR A 239 -10.69 40.60 4.34
C THR A 239 -10.76 41.97 3.73
N ALA A 240 -11.94 42.30 3.20
CA ALA A 240 -12.19 43.62 2.69
C ALA A 240 -11.75 44.68 3.74
N PRO A 241 -11.17 45.80 3.33
CA PRO A 241 -10.72 46.86 4.27
C PRO A 241 -11.89 47.21 5.19
N VAL A 242 -11.69 47.09 6.50
CA VAL A 242 -12.66 47.53 7.51
C VAL A 242 -12.87 49.04 7.27
N ALA A 243 -14.11 49.38 6.94
CA ALA A 243 -14.48 50.80 6.80
C ALA A 243 -14.17 51.52 8.11
N PRO A 244 -13.70 52.82 8.03
CA PRO A 244 -13.38 53.60 9.22
C PRO A 244 -14.61 53.70 10.13
N VAL A 245 -14.44 53.30 11.40
CA VAL A 245 -15.46 53.42 12.42
C VAL A 245 -15.67 54.91 12.68
N THR A 246 -16.80 55.46 12.27
CA THR A 246 -17.20 56.84 12.67
C THR A 246 -17.44 56.84 14.18
N PRO A 247 -16.91 57.85 14.90
CA PRO A 247 -17.15 57.97 16.34
C PRO A 247 -18.65 58.11 16.61
N SER A 248 -19.19 57.25 17.47
CA SER A 248 -20.58 57.36 17.92
C SER A 248 -20.76 58.63 18.75
N ALA A 249 -21.86 59.37 18.50
CA ALA A 249 -22.27 60.52 19.26
C ALA A 249 -22.52 60.18 20.74
N PRO A 250 -22.36 61.16 21.67
CA PRO A 250 -22.55 60.89 23.11
C PRO A 250 -23.96 60.47 23.44
N ALA A 251 -24.07 59.49 24.32
CA ALA A 251 -25.35 58.97 24.81
C ALA A 251 -26.18 60.02 25.53
N ALA A 252 -27.50 60.05 25.23
CA ALA A 252 -28.45 60.89 25.92
C ALA A 252 -28.70 60.39 27.36
N PRO A 253 -29.07 61.23 28.31
CA PRO A 253 -29.27 60.85 29.70
C PRO A 253 -30.51 59.91 29.89
N PRO A 254 -30.54 59.09 30.93
CA PRO A 254 -31.57 58.08 31.12
C PRO A 254 -32.92 58.75 31.52
N ILE A 255 -34.02 58.30 30.87
CA ILE A 255 -35.38 58.65 31.20
C ILE A 255 -35.81 57.79 32.37
N THR A 256 -36.05 58.37 33.53
CA THR A 256 -36.66 57.73 34.69
C THR A 256 -38.18 57.68 34.50
N GLY A 257 -38.77 56.49 34.59
CA GLY A 257 -40.20 56.32 34.76
C GLY A 257 -40.84 55.31 33.78
N ALA A 258 -40.72 54.02 34.05
CA ALA A 258 -41.69 53.03 33.61
C ALA A 258 -41.99 52.03 34.75
N PRO A 259 -43.24 51.62 34.94
CA PRO A 259 -43.66 50.73 36.04
C PRO A 259 -43.19 49.26 35.78
N PRO A 260 -43.11 48.42 36.84
CA PRO A 260 -42.60 47.04 36.76
C PRO A 260 -43.57 46.11 36.00
N ALA A 261 -43.00 45.29 35.10
CA ALA A 261 -43.69 44.29 34.36
C ALA A 261 -43.98 43.06 35.26
N GLU A 262 -45.22 42.53 35.17
CA GLU A 262 -45.68 41.31 35.86
C GLU A 262 -44.93 40.05 35.40
N PRO A 263 -44.85 39.02 36.28
CA PRO A 263 -44.13 37.76 35.93
C PRO A 263 -45.00 36.88 34.99
N VAL A 264 -44.37 36.50 33.87
CA VAL A 264 -44.93 35.51 32.93
C VAL A 264 -44.87 34.14 33.54
N LYS A 265 -46.00 33.44 33.65
CA LYS A 265 -46.13 32.05 34.06
C LYS A 265 -45.51 31.13 33.02
N ALA A 266 -44.67 30.20 33.45
CA ALA A 266 -44.18 29.07 32.68
C ALA A 266 -45.29 28.05 32.47
N ASP A 267 -45.74 27.83 31.25
CA ASP A 267 -46.60 26.71 30.87
C ASP A 267 -45.86 25.71 30.00
N SER A 268 -45.85 24.50 30.54
CA SER A 268 -45.82 23.16 29.90
C SER A 268 -44.77 22.88 28.81
N ILE A 269 -43.72 22.20 29.24
CA ILE A 269 -42.90 21.36 28.41
C ILE A 269 -43.69 20.12 28.03
N THR A 270 -44.05 19.95 26.78
CA THR A 270 -44.66 18.74 26.25
C THR A 270 -43.56 17.70 26.05
N THR A 271 -43.54 16.68 26.89
CA THR A 271 -42.76 15.47 26.73
C THR A 271 -43.31 14.64 25.57
N ILE A 272 -42.55 14.45 24.53
CA ILE A 272 -42.85 13.49 23.46
C ILE A 272 -42.38 12.11 23.94
N SER A 273 -43.36 11.23 24.22
CA SER A 273 -43.12 9.81 24.49
C SER A 273 -43.09 9.06 23.18
N TRP A 274 -42.06 8.26 22.95
CA TRP A 274 -41.94 7.34 21.83
C TRP A 274 -42.59 6.00 22.20
N GLU A 275 -43.66 5.64 21.53
CA GLU A 275 -44.21 4.28 21.55
C GLU A 275 -43.59 3.49 20.39
N THR A 276 -42.98 2.35 20.67
CA THR A 276 -42.51 1.37 19.70
C THR A 276 -43.65 0.45 19.30
N ASP A 277 -43.99 0.42 18.05
CA ASP A 277 -44.90 -0.54 17.43
C ASP A 277 -44.23 -1.93 17.29
N GLN A 278 -45.07 -2.98 17.29
CA GLN A 278 -44.69 -4.39 17.34
C GLN A 278 -43.98 -4.92 16.09
N ASN A 279 -43.64 -4.09 15.11
CA ASN A 279 -42.97 -4.51 13.84
C ASN A 279 -41.59 -3.91 13.61
N GLY A 280 -41.00 -3.21 14.55
CA GLY A 280 -39.57 -2.87 14.51
C GLY A 280 -39.12 -1.92 13.37
N GLN A 281 -39.99 -1.06 12.84
CA GLN A 281 -39.61 -0.03 11.86
C GLN A 281 -39.84 1.37 12.44
N ASN A 282 -38.79 2.18 12.47
CA ASN A 282 -38.84 3.61 12.77
C ASN A 282 -39.32 4.37 11.52
N ASN A 283 -40.41 5.11 11.68
CA ASN A 283 -40.85 6.10 10.70
C ASN A 283 -40.83 7.50 11.33
N PRO A 284 -40.48 8.54 10.51
CA PRO A 284 -40.17 9.89 10.98
C PRO A 284 -41.36 10.68 11.57
#